data_01c00a2f15b30f887e6906f99517402f
#
_entry.id   01c00a2f15b30f887e6906f99517402f
#
_cell.length_a   1.000
_cell.length_b   1.000
_cell.length_c   1.000
_cell.angle_alpha   90.00
_cell.angle_beta   90.00
_cell.angle_gamma   90.00
#
_symmetry.space_group_name_H-M   'P 1'
#
loop_
_entity.id
_entity.type
_entity.pdbx_description
1 polymer ?
#
loop_
_entity_poly.entity_id
_entity_poly.type
_entity_poly.pdbx_seq_one_letter_code
_entity_poly.pdbx_strand_id
1 'polypeptide(L)' 'MEKVPMLAEGYEKLTADLKALRAERPLIVDAIEEARAHGDLSENAEYHAAKERQGQVEAMIGDLEDKISRAQI' A
#
# COMPACT_ATOMS: atom_id res chain seq x y z
N MET A 1 -2.91 -17.21 -16.74
CA MET A 1 -3.23 -15.86 -16.22
C MET A 1 -3.67 -14.96 -17.35
N GLU A 2 -4.79 -14.30 -17.18
CA GLU A 2 -5.34 -13.43 -18.22
C GLU A 2 -4.52 -12.16 -18.35
N LYS A 3 -4.23 -11.77 -19.60
CA LYS A 3 -3.52 -10.53 -19.88
C LYS A 3 -4.48 -9.34 -19.84
N VAL A 4 -3.99 -8.21 -19.40
CA VAL A 4 -4.75 -6.96 -19.35
C VAL A 4 -4.10 -5.97 -20.31
N PRO A 5 -4.75 -5.66 -21.45
CA PRO A 5 -4.20 -4.66 -22.38
C PRO A 5 -4.17 -3.29 -21.74
N MET A 6 -3.09 -2.54 -21.96
CA MET A 6 -3.00 -1.17 -21.46
C MET A 6 -1.99 -0.37 -22.28
N LEU A 7 -2.16 0.96 -22.23
CA LEU A 7 -1.22 1.88 -22.86
C LEU A 7 0.04 1.98 -22.00
N ALA A 8 1.16 2.29 -22.65
CA ALA A 8 2.44 2.47 -21.94
C ALA A 8 2.33 3.51 -20.81
N GLU A 9 1.59 4.61 -21.07
CA GLU A 9 1.36 5.63 -20.06
C GLU A 9 0.63 5.09 -18.85
N GLY A 10 -0.39 4.24 -19.07
CA GLY A 10 -1.13 3.60 -17.99
C GLY A 10 -0.24 2.67 -17.18
N TYR A 11 0.62 1.91 -17.87
CA TYR A 11 1.58 1.03 -17.20
C TYR A 11 2.56 1.83 -16.35
N GLU A 12 3.09 2.93 -16.89
CA GLU A 12 4.01 3.79 -16.15
C GLU A 12 3.35 4.37 -14.90
N LYS A 13 2.07 4.77 -15.00
CA LYS A 13 1.34 5.28 -13.86
C LYS A 13 1.16 4.20 -12.79
N LEU A 14 0.82 2.97 -13.17
CA LEU A 14 0.66 1.88 -12.21
C LEU A 14 1.97 1.58 -11.50
N THR A 15 3.09 1.57 -12.22
CA THR A 15 4.40 1.31 -11.61
C THR A 15 4.81 2.45 -10.67
N ALA A 16 4.49 3.70 -11.02
CA ALA A 16 4.77 4.85 -10.16
C ALA A 16 3.93 4.79 -8.89
N ASP A 17 2.64 4.45 -9.02
CA ASP A 17 1.74 4.32 -7.87
C ASP A 17 2.21 3.20 -6.94
N LEU A 18 2.64 2.07 -7.51
CA LEU A 18 3.16 0.96 -6.72
C LEU A 18 4.41 1.36 -5.94
N LYS A 19 5.32 2.08 -6.61
CA LYS A 19 6.54 2.57 -5.96
C LYS A 19 6.21 3.48 -4.78
N ALA A 20 5.25 4.39 -4.96
CA ALA A 20 4.84 5.30 -3.90
C ALA A 20 4.23 4.55 -2.71
N LEU A 21 3.40 3.55 -2.97
CA LEU A 21 2.79 2.75 -1.91
C LEU A 21 3.82 1.94 -1.15
N ARG A 22 4.79 1.35 -1.87
CA ARG A 22 5.88 0.61 -1.22
C ARG A 22 6.74 1.51 -0.35
N ALA A 23 6.93 2.78 -0.77
CA ALA A 23 7.68 3.75 0.02
C ALA A 23 6.94 4.15 1.29
N GLU A 24 5.62 4.03 1.31
CA GLU A 24 4.81 4.33 2.48
C GLU A 24 4.92 3.25 3.57
N ARG A 25 5.23 2.00 3.20
CA ARG A 25 5.31 0.89 4.16
C ARG A 25 6.16 1.17 5.39
N PRO A 26 7.43 1.58 5.24
CA PRO A 26 8.25 1.83 6.43
C PRO A 26 7.73 3.00 7.28
N LEU A 27 7.11 3.98 6.64
CA LEU A 27 6.51 5.11 7.37
C LEU A 27 5.33 4.65 8.21
N ILE A 28 4.55 3.70 7.70
CA ILE A 28 3.42 3.14 8.44
C ILE A 28 3.91 2.31 9.62
N VAL A 29 4.96 1.50 9.43
CA VAL A 29 5.55 0.71 10.51
C VAL A 29 6.05 1.65 11.62
N ASP A 30 6.72 2.73 11.25
CA ASP A 30 7.19 3.73 12.22
C ASP A 30 6.02 4.36 12.97
N ALA A 31 4.93 4.68 12.26
CA ALA A 31 3.74 5.25 12.88
C ALA A 31 3.10 4.29 13.87
N ILE A 32 3.06 3.00 13.54
CA ILE A 32 2.53 1.97 14.43
C ILE A 32 3.38 1.86 15.69
N GLU A 33 4.69 1.82 15.55
CA GLU A 33 5.60 1.73 16.69
C GLU A 33 5.50 2.95 17.59
N GLU A 34 5.42 4.14 16.99
CA GLU A 34 5.26 5.37 17.76
C GLU A 34 3.92 5.37 18.51
N ALA A 35 2.84 4.97 17.84
CA ALA A 35 1.53 4.91 18.48
C ALA A 35 1.50 3.91 19.64
N ARG A 36 2.17 2.77 19.50
CA ARG A 36 2.26 1.76 20.56
C ARG A 36 2.96 2.31 21.81
N ALA A 37 3.90 3.20 21.61
CA ALA A 37 4.63 3.80 22.73
C ALA A 37 3.76 4.72 23.60
N HIS A 38 2.60 5.15 23.08
CA HIS A 38 1.67 6.00 23.83
C HIS A 38 0.78 5.23 24.81
N GLY A 39 0.87 3.89 24.86
CA GLY A 39 0.21 3.09 25.89
C GLY A 39 -0.97 2.28 25.38
N ASP A 40 -2.13 2.40 26.04
CA ASP A 40 -3.30 1.53 25.82
C ASP A 40 -3.71 1.41 24.34
N LEU A 41 -3.46 0.24 23.75
CA LEU A 41 -3.73 -0.01 22.33
C LEU A 41 -5.23 -0.06 22.03
N SER A 42 -6.05 -0.47 23.00
CA SER A 42 -7.49 -0.61 22.76
C SER A 42 -8.20 0.73 22.56
N GLU A 43 -7.65 1.79 23.18
CA GLU A 43 -8.23 3.14 23.08
C GLU A 43 -7.35 4.09 22.28
N ASN A 44 -6.29 3.56 21.68
CA ASN A 44 -5.31 4.38 20.95
C ASN A 44 -5.76 4.58 19.50
N ALA A 45 -6.42 5.74 19.23
CA ALA A 45 -6.93 6.05 17.90
C ALA A 45 -5.83 6.13 16.85
N GLU A 46 -4.64 6.63 17.22
CA GLU A 46 -3.51 6.71 16.31
C GLU A 46 -3.03 5.33 15.89
N TYR A 47 -2.99 4.38 16.84
CA TYR A 47 -2.62 3.01 16.55
C TYR A 47 -3.61 2.37 15.59
N HIS A 48 -4.91 2.51 15.86
CA HIS A 48 -5.95 1.93 15.02
C HIS A 48 -5.94 2.53 13.61
N ALA A 49 -5.75 3.84 13.50
CA ALA A 49 -5.66 4.52 12.21
C ALA A 49 -4.47 4.02 11.40
N ALA A 50 -3.31 3.85 12.03
CA ALA A 50 -2.11 3.37 11.36
C ALA A 50 -2.29 1.92 10.89
N LYS A 51 -2.92 1.06 11.70
CA LYS A 51 -3.19 -0.33 11.33
C LYS A 51 -4.18 -0.39 10.16
N GLU A 52 -5.19 0.45 10.17
CA GLU A 52 -6.16 0.52 9.07
C GLU A 52 -5.47 0.94 7.77
N ARG A 53 -4.63 1.97 7.85
CA ARG A 53 -3.88 2.42 6.67
C ARG A 53 -2.95 1.33 6.14
N GLN A 54 -2.31 0.58 7.04
CA GLN A 54 -1.46 -0.54 6.66
C GLN A 54 -2.24 -1.56 5.83
N GLY A 55 -3.44 -1.93 6.29
CA GLY A 55 -4.28 -2.87 5.55
C GLY A 55 -4.68 -2.35 4.18
N GLN A 56 -5.02 -1.06 4.09
CA GLN A 56 -5.38 -0.43 2.81
C GLN A 56 -4.20 -0.42 1.85
N VAL A 57 -3.02 -0.05 2.33
CA VAL A 57 -1.81 0.01 1.49
C VAL A 57 -1.44 -1.39 0.98
N GLU A 58 -1.48 -2.40 1.85
CA GLU A 58 -1.16 -3.76 1.42
C GLU A 58 -2.14 -4.28 0.37
N ALA A 59 -3.43 -3.99 0.53
CA ALA A 59 -4.44 -4.38 -0.46
C ALA A 59 -4.21 -3.69 -1.80
N MET A 60 -3.89 -2.39 -1.79
CA MET A 60 -3.60 -1.64 -3.01
C MET A 60 -2.33 -2.13 -3.69
N ILE A 61 -1.29 -2.44 -2.92
CA ILE A 61 -0.04 -2.98 -3.47
C ILE A 61 -0.31 -4.32 -4.16
N GLY A 62 -1.05 -5.21 -3.51
CA GLY A 62 -1.39 -6.50 -4.10
C GLY A 62 -2.16 -6.37 -5.40
N ASP A 63 -3.13 -5.45 -5.43
CA ASP A 63 -3.93 -5.20 -6.63
C ASP A 63 -3.07 -4.66 -7.78
N LEU A 64 -2.19 -3.68 -7.48
CA LEU A 64 -1.30 -3.11 -8.49
C LEU A 64 -0.28 -4.13 -8.99
N GLU A 65 0.29 -4.93 -8.11
CA GLU A 65 1.22 -5.98 -8.49
C GLU A 65 0.58 -6.99 -9.43
N ASP A 66 -0.68 -7.36 -9.15
CA ASP A 66 -1.42 -8.27 -10.02
C ASP A 66 -1.64 -7.65 -11.39
N LYS A 67 -2.11 -6.40 -11.44
CA LYS A 67 -2.35 -5.71 -12.71
C LYS A 67 -1.07 -5.55 -13.53
N ILE A 68 0.03 -5.18 -12.88
CA ILE A 68 1.31 -5.01 -13.55
C ILE A 68 1.81 -6.34 -14.10
N SER A 69 1.67 -7.43 -13.34
CA SER A 69 2.12 -8.75 -13.78
C SER A 69 1.32 -9.25 -15.00
N ARG A 70 0.09 -8.79 -15.16
CA ARG A 70 -0.77 -9.18 -16.27
C ARG A 70 -0.80 -8.15 -17.39
N ALA A 71 -0.05 -7.06 -17.29
CA ALA A 71 -0.06 -5.99 -18.27
C ALA A 71 0.43 -6.45 -19.63
N GLN A 72 -0.27 -6.00 -20.66
CA GLN A 72 0.11 -6.23 -22.06
C GLN A 72 0.11 -4.88 -22.76
N ILE A 73 1.29 -4.41 -23.11
CA ILE A 73 1.47 -3.12 -23.77
C ILE A 73 1.47 -3.26 -25.28
#